data_3663cf54656aa0e2196847437ee2f6cc
#
_entry.id   3663cf54656aa0e2196847437ee2f6cc
#
_cell.length_a   1.000
_cell.length_b   1.000
_cell.length_c   1.000
_cell.angle_alpha   90.00
_cell.angle_beta   90.00
_cell.angle_gamma   90.00
#
_symmetry.space_group_name_H-M   'P 1'
#
loop_
_entity.id
_entity.type
_entity.pdbx_description
1 polymer ?
#
loop_
_entity_poly.entity_id
_entity_poly.type
_entity_poly.pdbx_seq_one_letter_code
_entity_poly.pdbx_strand_id
1 'polypeptide(L)'
;MSMIQNPVLKGFNPDPSMLRVGDDYYIAVSTFEWFPGVVIYHSKDMVNWHQVARPLNRVELLDMKGNPDSGGVWAPQLSYADGQFHLIYSDVKVTGGIYKDVTNYLTTCETIDGEWSEPVYMNQSGFDPSLFHDKDGRKWFVNMVWDHRVGNHDFGGIVLQEYSHDEKKLIGDRKIIYKGTDVGLTEAPHLYHIGEYYYLLTAEGGTMYEHHATLARSKNIDGPYETHPDNPLISSWGHPRLALQKAGHASLVETQNGEWYLAHLTGRPTKAPGDVLLMDRGYCQLGRETAIQKLEWKDGWPYVVDGNYPKVQVEAPDLPEQKWNDDFPVVDQFDSEELGGQWQTLRIPYTQFASLTDNPGNLRLYGAGGFSNLHKQALVARRWQAFEFEAETKVSADPVTFQQQAGLVNYYNTKNWTSVHLTWDEDKGKIIDLYASERNSVSNPLGADTIKVPDEAEAIWFKVKVDQYTYQYSYSFDGESWNEIPVVFDSWKLSDEYIQESGFFTGAFVGMSCIDTSGMQMAADFEYFRYEEVEDTRNHWTQTRHYNEEKSTGRSKTALGKTGTSK
;
A
#
# COMPACT_ATOMS: atom_id res chain seq x y z
N MET A 1 11.14 -19.03 -22.24
CA MET A 1 11.66 -18.09 -21.26
C MET A 1 10.54 -17.83 -20.28
N SER A 2 10.85 -17.79 -19.01
CA SER A 2 9.88 -17.43 -17.97
C SER A 2 9.47 -15.97 -18.11
N MET A 3 8.26 -15.61 -17.67
CA MET A 3 7.74 -14.25 -17.77
C MET A 3 7.35 -13.75 -16.38
N ILE A 4 7.76 -12.54 -16.06
CA ILE A 4 7.21 -11.79 -14.93
C ILE A 4 5.82 -11.33 -15.33
N GLN A 5 4.83 -11.63 -14.50
CA GLN A 5 3.46 -11.16 -14.65
C GLN A 5 3.20 -10.00 -13.69
N ASN A 6 3.04 -8.79 -14.21
CA ASN A 6 2.80 -7.59 -13.42
C ASN A 6 1.32 -7.34 -13.12
N PRO A 7 0.97 -6.80 -11.93
CA PRO A 7 1.88 -6.51 -10.83
C PRO A 7 2.40 -7.77 -10.14
N VAL A 8 3.67 -7.76 -9.71
CA VAL A 8 4.27 -8.89 -8.98
C VAL A 8 3.79 -8.95 -7.52
N LEU A 9 3.45 -7.80 -6.93
CA LEU A 9 2.83 -7.70 -5.62
C LEU A 9 1.47 -7.03 -5.79
N LYS A 10 0.41 -7.85 -5.67
CA LYS A 10 -0.98 -7.41 -5.84
C LYS A 10 -1.53 -6.77 -4.59
N GLY A 11 -2.48 -5.84 -4.77
CA GLY A 11 -3.08 -5.07 -3.70
C GLY A 11 -2.13 -3.98 -3.19
N PHE A 12 -2.47 -3.34 -2.09
CA PHE A 12 -1.73 -2.21 -1.52
C PHE A 12 -0.29 -2.59 -1.14
N ASN A 13 0.65 -2.41 -2.07
CA ASN A 13 2.09 -2.63 -1.93
C ASN A 13 2.86 -1.55 -2.74
N PRO A 14 2.85 -0.28 -2.30
CA PRO A 14 3.45 0.83 -3.02
C PRO A 14 4.93 1.04 -2.66
N ASP A 15 5.56 1.94 -3.42
CA ASP A 15 6.89 2.51 -3.13
C ASP A 15 7.99 1.44 -2.99
N PRO A 16 8.17 0.57 -4.00
CA PRO A 16 9.06 -0.59 -3.87
C PRO A 16 10.54 -0.20 -3.81
N SER A 17 11.21 -0.62 -2.76
CA SER A 17 12.68 -0.61 -2.69
C SER A 17 13.21 -2.01 -2.92
N MET A 18 13.75 -2.27 -4.12
CA MET A 18 14.28 -3.57 -4.51
C MET A 18 15.78 -3.67 -4.22
N LEU A 19 16.19 -4.77 -3.61
CA LEU A 19 17.57 -5.07 -3.23
C LEU A 19 17.94 -6.49 -3.64
N ARG A 20 19.19 -6.71 -4.06
CA ARG A 20 19.79 -8.04 -4.21
C ARG A 20 20.92 -8.25 -3.21
N VAL A 21 20.91 -9.41 -2.54
CA VAL A 21 21.99 -9.87 -1.69
C VAL A 21 22.36 -11.29 -2.10
N GLY A 22 23.50 -11.46 -2.74
CA GLY A 22 23.87 -12.76 -3.33
C GLY A 22 22.91 -13.18 -4.44
N ASP A 23 22.20 -14.30 -4.22
CA ASP A 23 21.19 -14.85 -5.14
C ASP A 23 19.75 -14.54 -4.67
N ASP A 24 19.60 -13.72 -3.66
CA ASP A 24 18.32 -13.37 -3.05
C ASP A 24 17.89 -11.96 -3.43
N TYR A 25 16.62 -11.79 -3.78
CA TYR A 25 16.00 -10.51 -4.10
C TYR A 25 14.95 -10.16 -3.06
N TYR A 26 14.95 -8.90 -2.64
CA TYR A 26 14.03 -8.40 -1.63
C TYR A 26 13.31 -7.15 -2.16
N ILE A 27 12.05 -6.98 -1.81
CA ILE A 27 11.28 -5.75 -2.02
C ILE A 27 10.67 -5.33 -0.71
N ALA A 28 11.04 -4.14 -0.22
CA ALA A 28 10.38 -3.48 0.90
C ALA A 28 9.33 -2.47 0.37
N VAL A 29 8.16 -2.40 1.01
CA VAL A 29 7.05 -1.54 0.60
C VAL A 29 6.49 -0.72 1.76
N SER A 30 5.88 0.44 1.44
CA SER A 30 5.19 1.29 2.41
C SER A 30 3.95 0.61 2.98
N THR A 31 3.63 0.94 4.24
CA THR A 31 2.43 0.43 4.91
C THR A 31 1.54 1.53 5.48
N PHE A 32 2.00 2.77 5.46
CA PHE A 32 1.29 3.92 6.01
C PHE A 32 0.82 3.66 7.44
N GLU A 33 -0.45 3.88 7.77
CA GLU A 33 -1.01 3.64 9.10
C GLU A 33 -1.23 2.16 9.46
N TRP A 34 -0.98 1.24 8.54
CA TRP A 34 -1.15 -0.20 8.78
C TRP A 34 0.05 -0.82 9.49
N PHE A 35 -0.23 -1.50 10.59
CA PHE A 35 0.75 -2.16 11.46
C PHE A 35 0.71 -3.69 11.28
N PRO A 36 1.85 -4.41 11.34
CA PRO A 36 3.24 -3.93 11.46
C PRO A 36 3.70 -3.11 10.26
N GLY A 37 4.63 -2.16 10.52
CA GLY A 37 5.17 -1.30 9.47
C GLY A 37 6.23 -1.98 8.62
N VAL A 38 6.25 -1.63 7.35
CA VAL A 38 7.02 -2.21 6.26
C VAL A 38 6.68 -3.70 6.06
N VAL A 39 6.43 -4.09 4.83
CA VAL A 39 6.41 -5.50 4.44
C VAL A 39 7.59 -5.73 3.53
N ILE A 40 8.36 -6.80 3.79
CA ILE A 40 9.45 -7.23 2.94
C ILE A 40 9.07 -8.55 2.28
N TYR A 41 9.17 -8.55 0.96
CA TYR A 41 9.00 -9.73 0.12
C TYR A 41 10.35 -10.25 -0.35
N HIS A 42 10.44 -11.55 -0.58
CA HIS A 42 11.64 -12.26 -1.02
C HIS A 42 11.36 -13.07 -2.28
N SER A 43 12.34 -13.15 -3.16
CA SER A 43 12.34 -13.99 -4.36
C SER A 43 13.75 -14.44 -4.70
N LYS A 44 13.88 -15.56 -5.44
CA LYS A 44 15.14 -15.99 -6.06
C LYS A 44 15.13 -15.87 -7.58
N ASP A 45 13.98 -15.59 -8.18
CA ASP A 45 13.77 -15.58 -9.63
C ASP A 45 13.05 -14.34 -10.16
N MET A 46 12.67 -13.40 -9.29
CA MET A 46 11.86 -12.20 -9.57
C MET A 46 10.45 -12.48 -10.13
N VAL A 47 10.05 -13.74 -10.21
CA VAL A 47 8.72 -14.17 -10.66
C VAL A 47 7.85 -14.57 -9.48
N ASN A 48 8.42 -15.38 -8.60
CA ASN A 48 7.74 -15.94 -7.44
C ASN A 48 8.18 -15.19 -6.18
N TRP A 49 7.26 -14.43 -5.61
CA TRP A 49 7.51 -13.59 -4.43
C TRP A 49 6.70 -14.09 -3.23
N HIS A 50 7.31 -14.10 -2.06
CA HIS A 50 6.63 -14.39 -0.80
C HIS A 50 7.01 -13.37 0.27
N GLN A 51 6.14 -13.17 1.24
CA GLN A 51 6.41 -12.28 2.37
C GLN A 51 7.39 -12.96 3.33
N VAL A 52 8.51 -12.29 3.65
CA VAL A 52 9.56 -12.85 4.51
C VAL A 52 9.68 -12.13 5.84
N ALA A 53 9.38 -10.84 5.91
CA ALA A 53 9.53 -10.07 7.14
C ALA A 53 8.56 -8.89 7.25
N ARG A 54 8.31 -8.49 8.49
CA ARG A 54 7.57 -7.29 8.90
C ARG A 54 8.37 -6.61 10.01
N PRO A 55 9.40 -5.83 9.65
CA PRO A 55 10.44 -5.37 10.57
C PRO A 55 9.94 -4.48 11.71
N LEU A 56 8.97 -3.59 11.45
CA LEU A 56 8.49 -2.62 12.44
C LEU A 56 7.25 -3.18 13.16
N ASN A 57 7.46 -4.21 13.98
CA ASN A 57 6.41 -5.06 14.56
C ASN A 57 6.16 -4.83 16.06
N ARG A 58 6.80 -3.85 16.68
CA ARG A 58 6.61 -3.45 18.07
C ARG A 58 6.62 -1.93 18.23
N VAL A 59 5.98 -1.45 19.28
CA VAL A 59 5.75 0.00 19.50
C VAL A 59 7.08 0.77 19.65
N GLU A 60 8.11 0.13 20.20
CA GLU A 60 9.45 0.72 20.35
C GLU A 60 10.10 1.05 19.00
N LEU A 61 9.77 0.30 17.96
CA LEU A 61 10.24 0.56 16.59
C LEU A 61 9.31 1.50 15.83
N LEU A 62 8.00 1.49 16.13
CA LEU A 62 7.00 2.27 15.39
C LEU A 62 5.77 2.56 16.25
N ASP A 63 5.73 3.74 16.86
CA ASP A 63 4.54 4.23 17.56
C ASP A 63 3.69 5.09 16.62
N MET A 64 2.59 4.53 16.13
CA MET A 64 1.67 5.23 15.23
C MET A 64 0.36 5.69 15.88
N LYS A 65 0.23 5.63 17.21
CA LYS A 65 -0.96 6.14 17.89
C LYS A 65 -1.21 7.60 17.54
N GLY A 66 -2.43 7.88 17.07
CA GLY A 66 -2.84 9.24 16.67
C GLY A 66 -2.35 9.67 15.28
N ASN A 67 -1.61 8.85 14.55
CA ASN A 67 -1.24 9.16 13.17
C ASN A 67 -2.49 9.33 12.31
N PRO A 68 -2.52 10.35 11.42
CA PRO A 68 -3.66 10.56 10.53
C PRO A 68 -3.78 9.42 9.51
N ASP A 69 -4.93 9.36 8.83
CA ASP A 69 -5.09 8.51 7.65
C ASP A 69 -4.01 8.82 6.63
N SER A 70 -3.40 7.79 6.06
CA SER A 70 -2.23 7.87 5.17
C SER A 70 -1.00 8.55 5.78
N GLY A 71 -0.93 8.67 7.10
CA GLY A 71 0.31 8.93 7.85
C GLY A 71 1.08 7.63 8.10
N GLY A 72 2.02 7.63 9.03
CA GLY A 72 2.82 6.45 9.40
C GLY A 72 3.96 6.19 8.43
N VAL A 73 4.13 4.95 7.99
CA VAL A 73 5.34 4.53 7.25
C VAL A 73 5.26 4.86 5.77
N TRP A 74 6.08 5.84 5.35
CA TRP A 74 6.26 6.19 3.94
C TRP A 74 7.61 5.71 3.43
N ALA A 75 7.62 5.26 2.17
CA ALA A 75 8.78 5.00 1.32
C ALA A 75 10.00 4.43 2.04
N PRO A 76 9.92 3.19 2.54
CA PRO A 76 11.10 2.53 3.10
C PRO A 76 12.12 2.22 2.02
N GLN A 77 13.41 2.35 2.36
CA GLN A 77 14.47 1.86 1.50
C GLN A 77 15.28 0.79 2.24
N LEU A 78 15.49 -0.33 1.57
CA LEU A 78 16.27 -1.46 2.06
C LEU A 78 17.64 -1.48 1.37
N SER A 79 18.71 -1.60 2.15
CA SER A 79 20.07 -1.79 1.64
C SER A 79 20.83 -2.82 2.47
N TYR A 80 21.98 -3.30 1.95
CA TYR A 80 22.82 -4.28 2.64
C TYR A 80 24.29 -3.88 2.52
N ALA A 81 24.95 -3.76 3.66
CA ALA A 81 26.37 -3.51 3.74
C ALA A 81 26.92 -3.99 5.08
N ASP A 82 28.22 -4.29 5.13
CA ASP A 82 28.94 -4.68 6.35
C ASP A 82 28.30 -5.89 7.09
N GLY A 83 27.67 -6.80 6.33
CA GLY A 83 27.01 -7.98 6.89
C GLY A 83 25.64 -7.72 7.51
N GLN A 84 25.04 -6.54 7.29
CA GLN A 84 23.75 -6.15 7.87
C GLN A 84 22.80 -5.58 6.82
N PHE A 85 21.52 -5.85 7.00
CA PHE A 85 20.44 -5.12 6.36
C PHE A 85 20.25 -3.78 7.08
N HIS A 86 20.01 -2.74 6.28
CA HIS A 86 19.69 -1.39 6.73
C HIS A 86 18.32 -1.03 6.16
N LEU A 87 17.37 -0.73 7.03
CA LEU A 87 16.04 -0.26 6.66
C LEU A 87 15.88 1.18 7.12
N ILE A 88 15.73 2.09 6.15
CA ILE A 88 15.45 3.48 6.42
C ILE A 88 14.02 3.81 5.99
N TYR A 89 13.30 4.61 6.79
CA TYR A 89 11.88 4.90 6.57
C TYR A 89 11.47 6.24 7.17
N SER A 90 10.38 6.81 6.66
CA SER A 90 9.72 7.95 7.28
C SER A 90 8.57 7.49 8.17
N ASP A 91 8.45 8.05 9.37
CA ASP A 91 7.22 7.97 10.18
C ASP A 91 6.53 9.35 10.16
N VAL A 92 5.38 9.40 9.49
CA VAL A 92 4.65 10.63 9.19
C VAL A 92 3.53 10.82 10.20
N LYS A 93 3.65 11.87 11.02
CA LYS A 93 2.66 12.24 12.05
C LYS A 93 1.68 13.31 11.57
N VAL A 94 2.12 14.21 10.68
CA VAL A 94 1.30 15.28 10.12
C VAL A 94 1.53 15.38 8.62
N THR A 95 0.47 15.17 7.84
CA THR A 95 0.53 15.20 6.36
C THR A 95 0.20 16.58 5.78
N GLY A 96 -0.56 17.42 6.49
CA GLY A 96 -1.07 18.70 6.01
C GLY A 96 -0.35 19.92 6.61
N GLY A 97 -0.66 21.10 6.06
CA GLY A 97 -0.11 22.37 6.53
C GLY A 97 1.31 22.64 6.02
N ILE A 98 1.85 23.79 6.40
CA ILE A 98 3.19 24.21 5.99
C ILE A 98 4.31 23.44 6.70
N TYR A 99 4.06 23.00 7.93
CA TYR A 99 4.97 22.15 8.68
C TYR A 99 4.45 20.70 8.67
N LYS A 100 5.13 19.84 7.92
CA LYS A 100 4.91 18.40 8.03
C LYS A 100 5.70 17.87 9.22
N ASP A 101 5.10 17.02 10.03
CA ASP A 101 5.84 16.24 11.02
C ASP A 101 6.18 14.88 10.42
N VAL A 102 7.40 14.79 9.90
CA VAL A 102 7.94 13.62 9.21
C VAL A 102 9.31 13.31 9.78
N THR A 103 9.44 12.21 10.49
CA THR A 103 10.72 11.79 11.06
C THR A 103 11.29 10.62 10.27
N ASN A 104 12.53 10.75 9.83
CA ASN A 104 13.28 9.70 9.16
C ASN A 104 14.09 8.91 10.18
N TYR A 105 13.96 7.58 10.14
CA TYR A 105 14.65 6.63 11.03
C TYR A 105 15.41 5.58 10.24
N LEU A 106 16.47 5.05 10.85
CA LEU A 106 17.25 3.91 10.37
C LEU A 106 17.23 2.80 11.41
N THR A 107 16.95 1.57 11.00
CA THR A 107 17.13 0.36 11.82
C THR A 107 17.93 -0.68 11.04
N THR A 108 18.59 -1.59 11.74
CA THR A 108 19.47 -2.61 11.15
C THR A 108 19.18 -3.99 11.69
N CYS A 109 19.48 -5.02 10.87
CA CYS A 109 19.40 -6.42 11.28
C CYS A 109 20.43 -7.27 10.53
N GLU A 110 20.98 -8.30 11.16
CA GLU A 110 21.93 -9.23 10.51
C GLU A 110 21.24 -10.14 9.50
N THR A 111 20.01 -10.58 9.81
CA THR A 111 19.18 -11.40 8.91
C THR A 111 17.87 -10.70 8.62
N ILE A 112 17.30 -10.96 7.44
CA ILE A 112 16.11 -10.23 6.98
C ILE A 112 14.88 -10.45 7.87
N ASP A 113 14.77 -11.64 8.46
CA ASP A 113 13.70 -12.11 9.34
C ASP A 113 14.07 -12.03 10.83
N GLY A 114 15.22 -11.44 11.15
CA GLY A 114 15.73 -11.31 12.51
C GLY A 114 15.07 -10.18 13.32
N GLU A 115 15.65 -9.95 14.50
CA GLU A 115 15.24 -8.85 15.38
C GLU A 115 15.91 -7.54 14.96
N TRP A 116 15.11 -6.56 14.53
CA TRP A 116 15.59 -5.26 14.08
C TRP A 116 15.95 -4.37 15.27
N SER A 117 17.05 -3.63 15.11
CA SER A 117 17.58 -2.74 16.15
C SER A 117 16.64 -1.59 16.49
N GLU A 118 16.83 -0.99 17.68
CA GLU A 118 16.19 0.29 17.99
C GLU A 118 16.46 1.33 16.90
N PRO A 119 15.43 2.14 16.52
CA PRO A 119 15.55 3.09 15.43
C PRO A 119 16.51 4.24 15.76
N VAL A 120 17.38 4.55 14.83
CA VAL A 120 18.28 5.69 14.88
C VAL A 120 17.60 6.87 14.20
N TYR A 121 17.45 7.97 14.94
CA TYR A 121 16.95 9.24 14.38
C TYR A 121 17.91 9.80 13.32
N MET A 122 17.41 10.14 12.15
CA MET A 122 18.17 10.75 11.06
C MET A 122 17.89 12.25 10.97
N ASN A 123 16.72 12.64 10.51
CA ASN A 123 16.29 14.04 10.42
C ASN A 123 14.76 14.18 10.28
N GLN A 124 14.28 15.42 10.18
CA GLN A 124 12.88 15.79 9.90
C GLN A 124 12.79 16.78 8.74
N SER A 125 13.74 16.73 7.80
CA SER A 125 13.82 17.74 6.74
C SER A 125 12.89 17.49 5.55
N GLY A 126 12.18 16.38 5.53
CA GLY A 126 11.32 15.92 4.46
C GLY A 126 11.20 14.40 4.51
N PHE A 127 10.80 13.77 3.43
CA PHE A 127 10.45 12.35 3.36
C PHE A 127 11.22 11.61 2.25
N ASP A 128 10.88 10.34 2.04
CA ASP A 128 11.49 9.42 1.09
C ASP A 128 13.00 9.30 1.30
N PRO A 129 13.45 8.85 2.49
CA PRO A 129 14.86 8.71 2.76
C PRO A 129 15.45 7.49 2.07
N SER A 130 16.71 7.57 1.65
CA SER A 130 17.50 6.39 1.30
C SER A 130 18.94 6.49 1.82
N LEU A 131 19.56 5.33 2.02
CA LEU A 131 20.94 5.19 2.49
C LEU A 131 21.77 4.52 1.41
N PHE A 132 22.76 5.23 0.91
CA PHE A 132 23.71 4.74 -0.08
C PHE A 132 25.04 4.38 0.59
N HIS A 133 25.56 3.19 0.29
CA HIS A 133 26.87 2.69 0.75
C HIS A 133 27.87 2.84 -0.39
N ASP A 134 28.81 3.77 -0.24
CA ASP A 134 29.80 4.03 -1.28
C ASP A 134 30.98 3.05 -1.18
N LYS A 135 31.69 2.87 -2.29
CA LYS A 135 32.86 1.99 -2.42
C LYS A 135 34.04 2.39 -1.54
N ASP A 136 34.10 3.64 -1.10
CA ASP A 136 35.12 4.16 -0.18
C ASP A 136 34.80 3.90 1.30
N GLY A 137 33.67 3.23 1.59
CA GLY A 137 33.22 2.88 2.93
C GLY A 137 32.34 3.93 3.60
N ARG A 138 32.16 5.12 2.99
CA ARG A 138 31.24 6.12 3.50
C ARG A 138 29.80 5.73 3.23
N LYS A 139 28.90 6.21 4.08
CA LYS A 139 27.46 6.03 3.94
C LYS A 139 26.81 7.40 3.75
N TRP A 140 25.95 7.50 2.75
CA TRP A 140 25.32 8.76 2.36
C TRP A 140 23.81 8.67 2.49
N PHE A 141 23.26 9.57 3.26
CA PHE A 141 21.84 9.75 3.42
C PHE A 141 21.33 10.76 2.39
N VAL A 142 20.24 10.43 1.72
CA VAL A 142 19.51 11.34 0.83
C VAL A 142 18.02 11.32 1.17
N ASN A 143 17.34 12.46 1.05
CA ASN A 143 15.88 12.57 1.08
C ASN A 143 15.42 13.81 0.31
N MET A 144 14.14 13.87 -0.07
CA MET A 144 13.58 15.13 -0.53
C MET A 144 13.42 16.09 0.64
N VAL A 145 13.64 17.39 0.39
CA VAL A 145 13.52 18.44 1.40
C VAL A 145 12.17 19.13 1.27
N TRP A 146 11.41 19.15 2.35
CA TRP A 146 10.19 19.95 2.45
C TRP A 146 10.52 21.41 2.78
N ASP A 147 10.27 22.32 1.83
CA ASP A 147 10.52 23.75 2.02
C ASP A 147 9.25 24.46 2.52
N HIS A 148 9.15 24.66 3.81
CA HIS A 148 8.00 25.27 4.46
C HIS A 148 7.95 26.80 4.34
N ARG A 149 8.90 27.44 3.66
CA ARG A 149 8.96 28.91 3.54
C ARG A 149 7.87 29.41 2.61
N VAL A 150 7.05 30.32 3.11
CA VAL A 150 5.96 30.92 2.32
C VAL A 150 6.50 31.59 1.06
N GLY A 151 5.94 31.24 -0.09
CA GLY A 151 6.34 31.75 -1.41
C GLY A 151 7.38 30.88 -2.13
N ASN A 152 7.94 29.88 -1.49
CA ASN A 152 8.77 28.87 -2.13
C ASN A 152 7.91 27.69 -2.60
N HIS A 153 8.49 26.85 -3.45
CA HIS A 153 7.92 25.55 -3.78
C HIS A 153 8.20 24.55 -2.66
N ASP A 154 7.19 23.81 -2.22
CA ASP A 154 7.30 22.88 -1.07
C ASP A 154 8.37 21.80 -1.27
N PHE A 155 8.59 21.34 -2.51
CA PHE A 155 9.66 20.39 -2.86
C PHE A 155 10.97 21.16 -3.11
N GLY A 156 11.82 21.21 -2.07
CA GLY A 156 13.04 22.03 -2.07
C GLY A 156 14.24 21.39 -2.77
N GLY A 157 14.09 20.15 -3.29
CA GLY A 157 15.14 19.37 -3.93
C GLY A 157 15.62 18.19 -3.08
N ILE A 158 16.62 17.48 -3.61
CA ILE A 158 17.22 16.31 -2.96
C ILE A 158 18.45 16.74 -2.18
N VAL A 159 18.46 16.44 -0.88
CA VAL A 159 19.61 16.70 0.01
C VAL A 159 20.49 15.47 0.10
N LEU A 160 21.80 15.68 0.17
CA LEU A 160 22.83 14.71 0.49
C LEU A 160 23.51 15.10 1.79
N GLN A 161 23.72 14.15 2.69
CA GLN A 161 24.50 14.31 3.91
C GLN A 161 25.16 12.98 4.30
N GLU A 162 26.37 13.01 4.86
CA GLU A 162 27.05 11.80 5.32
C GLU A 162 26.42 11.24 6.59
N TYR A 163 26.31 9.91 6.67
CA TYR A 163 25.91 9.19 7.87
C TYR A 163 27.10 8.50 8.51
N SER A 164 27.36 8.78 9.78
CA SER A 164 28.35 8.07 10.60
C SER A 164 27.72 6.86 11.28
N HIS A 165 28.16 5.68 10.90
CA HIS A 165 27.72 4.43 11.55
C HIS A 165 28.17 4.38 13.02
N ASP A 166 29.40 4.84 13.33
CA ASP A 166 29.97 4.80 14.69
C ASP A 166 29.26 5.79 15.63
N GLU A 167 28.93 6.99 15.12
CA GLU A 167 28.25 8.02 15.91
C GLU A 167 26.71 7.88 15.85
N LYS A 168 26.18 7.02 14.99
CA LYS A 168 24.73 6.80 14.73
C LYS A 168 23.98 8.11 14.48
N LYS A 169 24.52 8.95 13.62
CA LYS A 169 23.90 10.25 13.26
C LYS A 169 24.41 10.76 11.90
N LEU A 170 23.69 11.73 11.35
CA LEU A 170 24.18 12.51 10.21
C LEU A 170 25.30 13.44 10.63
N ILE A 171 26.34 13.53 9.81
CA ILE A 171 27.54 14.34 10.02
C ILE A 171 27.87 15.18 8.79
N GLY A 172 28.76 16.14 8.93
CA GLY A 172 29.24 16.97 7.81
C GLY A 172 28.17 17.93 7.27
N ASP A 173 28.47 18.51 6.10
CA ASP A 173 27.63 19.54 5.48
C ASP A 173 26.42 18.93 4.75
N ARG A 174 25.29 19.60 4.84
CA ARG A 174 24.11 19.34 3.99
C ARG A 174 24.27 20.02 2.63
N LYS A 175 23.99 19.28 1.56
CA LYS A 175 24.05 19.83 0.20
C LYS A 175 22.83 19.43 -0.60
N ILE A 176 22.15 20.39 -1.23
CA ILE A 176 21.14 20.11 -2.25
C ILE A 176 21.88 19.73 -3.51
N ILE A 177 21.72 18.48 -3.97
CA ILE A 177 22.44 17.92 -5.11
C ILE A 177 21.64 17.91 -6.40
N TYR A 178 20.29 17.93 -6.29
CA TYR A 178 19.39 17.89 -7.44
C TYR A 178 18.06 18.56 -7.11
N LYS A 179 17.43 19.19 -8.10
CA LYS A 179 16.13 19.86 -7.94
C LYS A 179 15.03 19.30 -8.86
N GLY A 180 15.35 18.23 -9.59
CA GLY A 180 14.42 17.62 -10.53
C GLY A 180 14.40 18.26 -11.91
N THR A 181 13.41 17.84 -12.69
CA THR A 181 13.11 18.38 -14.02
C THR A 181 12.01 19.44 -13.95
N ASP A 182 11.58 19.95 -15.10
CA ASP A 182 10.46 20.92 -15.21
C ASP A 182 9.11 20.32 -14.79
N VAL A 183 9.00 19.01 -14.62
CA VAL A 183 7.79 18.33 -14.13
C VAL A 183 7.56 18.65 -12.66
N GLY A 184 8.62 18.67 -11.85
CA GLY A 184 8.57 19.03 -10.43
C GLY A 184 8.02 17.93 -9.51
N LEU A 185 7.81 18.28 -8.26
CA LEU A 185 7.44 17.35 -7.18
C LEU A 185 8.47 16.22 -7.05
N THR A 186 9.76 16.58 -7.05
CA THR A 186 10.87 15.63 -7.07
C THR A 186 11.06 14.99 -5.70
N GLU A 187 10.91 13.67 -5.63
CA GLU A 187 10.92 12.84 -4.42
C GLU A 187 11.59 11.48 -4.69
N ALA A 188 11.55 10.55 -3.73
CA ALA A 188 12.02 9.17 -3.85
C ALA A 188 13.47 9.03 -4.37
N PRO A 189 14.46 9.71 -3.78
CA PRO A 189 15.83 9.64 -4.28
C PRO A 189 16.50 8.31 -3.94
N HIS A 190 17.06 7.63 -4.94
CA HIS A 190 17.93 6.46 -4.78
C HIS A 190 19.26 6.71 -5.50
N LEU A 191 20.39 6.50 -4.80
CA LEU A 191 21.73 6.60 -5.37
C LEU A 191 22.30 5.23 -5.73
N TYR A 192 22.97 5.16 -6.88
CA TYR A 192 23.69 3.98 -7.36
C TYR A 192 25.05 4.40 -7.89
N HIS A 193 26.10 3.61 -7.65
CA HIS A 193 27.42 3.84 -8.23
C HIS A 193 27.75 2.75 -9.26
N ILE A 194 27.53 3.04 -10.53
CA ILE A 194 27.65 2.11 -11.64
C ILE A 194 28.73 2.61 -12.62
N GLY A 195 29.77 1.83 -12.82
CA GLY A 195 30.91 2.25 -13.62
C GLY A 195 31.61 3.49 -13.04
N GLU A 196 31.67 4.56 -13.82
CA GLU A 196 32.29 5.83 -13.43
C GLU A 196 31.27 6.87 -12.89
N TYR A 197 29.97 6.52 -12.83
CA TYR A 197 28.92 7.48 -12.53
C TYR A 197 28.15 7.11 -11.27
N TYR A 198 27.77 8.13 -10.54
CA TYR A 198 26.67 8.10 -9.58
C TYR A 198 25.37 8.41 -10.33
N TYR A 199 24.43 7.50 -10.24
CA TYR A 199 23.08 7.66 -10.78
C TYR A 199 22.14 8.01 -9.67
N LEU A 200 21.36 9.06 -9.85
CA LEU A 200 20.30 9.49 -8.95
C LEU A 200 18.96 9.22 -9.62
N LEU A 201 18.26 8.21 -9.15
CA LEU A 201 16.89 7.91 -9.53
C LEU A 201 15.95 8.69 -8.61
N THR A 202 14.93 9.32 -9.19
CA THR A 202 13.91 10.10 -8.48
C THR A 202 12.53 9.82 -9.04
N ALA A 203 11.49 10.18 -8.29
CA ALA A 203 10.12 10.25 -8.79
C ALA A 203 9.71 11.71 -8.95
N GLU A 204 8.79 11.97 -9.87
CA GLU A 204 8.25 13.31 -10.16
C GLU A 204 6.77 13.24 -10.53
N GLY A 205 6.08 14.39 -10.53
CA GLY A 205 4.68 14.53 -10.92
C GLY A 205 3.66 14.15 -9.85
N GLY A 206 4.13 13.85 -8.62
CA GLY A 206 3.28 13.37 -7.53
C GLY A 206 2.78 11.94 -7.77
N THR A 207 2.05 11.34 -6.82
CA THR A 207 1.75 9.91 -6.78
C THR A 207 0.49 9.48 -7.52
N MET A 208 -0.14 10.39 -8.28
CA MET A 208 -1.35 10.07 -9.05
C MET A 208 -0.99 9.67 -10.50
N TYR A 209 -1.83 9.99 -11.46
CA TYR A 209 -1.65 9.55 -12.86
C TYR A 209 -0.49 10.22 -13.59
N GLU A 210 -0.07 11.40 -13.13
CA GLU A 210 1.09 12.15 -13.61
C GLU A 210 2.43 11.61 -13.12
N HIS A 211 2.39 10.62 -12.23
CA HIS A 211 3.58 10.04 -11.61
C HIS A 211 4.51 9.38 -12.61
N HIS A 212 5.82 9.56 -12.42
CA HIS A 212 6.85 8.90 -13.19
C HIS A 212 8.19 8.85 -12.47
N ALA A 213 9.11 7.99 -12.95
CA ALA A 213 10.47 7.97 -12.46
C ALA A 213 11.39 8.70 -13.45
N THR A 214 12.31 9.50 -12.89
CA THR A 214 13.33 10.23 -13.63
C THR A 214 14.72 9.82 -13.16
N LEU A 215 15.72 10.03 -14.02
CA LEU A 215 17.10 9.65 -13.74
C LEU A 215 18.06 10.79 -14.09
N ALA A 216 19.09 10.95 -13.29
CA ALA A 216 20.22 11.81 -13.56
C ALA A 216 21.54 11.11 -13.16
N ARG A 217 22.68 11.55 -13.70
CA ARG A 217 23.99 10.99 -13.33
C ARG A 217 25.05 12.07 -13.13
N SER A 218 26.08 11.76 -12.36
CA SER A 218 27.25 12.60 -12.16
C SER A 218 28.51 11.76 -11.94
N LYS A 219 29.68 12.31 -12.22
CA LYS A 219 30.97 11.70 -11.81
C LYS A 219 31.31 11.91 -10.35
N ASN A 220 30.64 12.86 -9.69
CA ASN A 220 30.81 13.13 -8.27
C ASN A 220 29.46 12.91 -7.55
N ILE A 221 29.50 12.34 -6.36
CA ILE A 221 28.29 12.06 -5.59
C ILE A 221 27.48 13.32 -5.25
N ASP A 222 28.17 14.44 -5.11
CA ASP A 222 27.56 15.74 -4.81
C ASP A 222 27.25 16.60 -6.05
N GLY A 223 27.37 16.01 -7.25
CA GLY A 223 27.02 16.64 -8.52
C GLY A 223 28.17 17.44 -9.20
N PRO A 224 27.87 18.22 -10.22
CA PRO A 224 26.53 18.44 -10.80
C PRO A 224 25.97 17.19 -11.53
N TYR A 225 24.67 16.98 -11.42
CA TYR A 225 23.97 15.88 -12.06
C TYR A 225 23.46 16.27 -13.45
N GLU A 226 23.80 15.46 -14.45
CA GLU A 226 23.29 15.51 -15.82
C GLU A 226 21.99 14.71 -15.88
N THR A 227 20.90 15.35 -16.27
CA THR A 227 19.60 14.70 -16.43
C THR A 227 19.60 13.73 -17.61
N HIS A 228 18.97 12.57 -17.49
CA HIS A 228 18.81 11.60 -18.56
C HIS A 228 18.18 12.25 -19.80
N PRO A 229 18.75 12.08 -21.01
CA PRO A 229 18.31 12.81 -22.21
C PRO A 229 16.86 12.49 -22.62
N ASP A 230 16.39 11.29 -22.30
CA ASP A 230 15.05 10.80 -22.67
C ASP A 230 14.17 10.55 -21.44
N ASN A 231 14.28 11.36 -20.36
CA ASN A 231 13.34 11.28 -19.24
C ASN A 231 11.88 11.51 -19.69
N PRO A 232 10.91 10.87 -19.04
CA PRO A 232 11.05 9.98 -17.87
C PRO A 232 11.59 8.59 -18.24
N LEU A 233 12.32 7.97 -17.30
CA LEU A 233 12.78 6.59 -17.42
C LEU A 233 11.60 5.62 -17.57
N ILE A 234 10.52 5.86 -16.78
CA ILE A 234 9.24 5.17 -16.91
C ILE A 234 8.09 6.10 -16.55
N SER A 235 7.00 6.03 -17.30
CA SER A 235 5.74 6.74 -17.05
C SER A 235 4.58 6.08 -17.78
N SER A 236 3.40 6.14 -17.20
CA SER A 236 2.13 5.84 -17.88
C SER A 236 1.33 7.08 -18.28
N TRP A 237 1.84 8.29 -17.98
CA TRP A 237 1.10 9.54 -18.19
C TRP A 237 0.64 9.74 -19.63
N GLY A 238 1.53 9.54 -20.60
CA GLY A 238 1.22 9.63 -22.03
C GLY A 238 0.36 8.48 -22.59
N HIS A 239 0.05 7.46 -21.77
CA HIS A 239 -0.55 6.19 -22.19
C HIS A 239 -1.79 5.81 -21.38
N PRO A 240 -2.91 6.56 -21.47
CA PRO A 240 -4.08 6.38 -20.60
C PRO A 240 -4.81 5.03 -20.79
N ARG A 241 -4.48 4.28 -21.86
CA ARG A 241 -5.10 2.98 -22.15
C ARG A 241 -4.33 1.78 -21.59
N LEU A 242 -3.12 1.99 -21.08
CA LEU A 242 -2.37 0.88 -20.47
C LEU A 242 -3.12 0.34 -19.26
N ALA A 243 -3.00 -0.97 -19.04
CA ALA A 243 -3.54 -1.63 -17.85
C ALA A 243 -2.89 -1.11 -16.57
N LEU A 244 -1.57 -0.85 -16.62
CA LEU A 244 -0.78 -0.34 -15.52
C LEU A 244 -0.64 1.18 -15.63
N GLN A 245 -1.09 1.89 -14.60
CA GLN A 245 -1.08 3.33 -14.49
C GLN A 245 -0.22 3.79 -13.30
N LYS A 246 -0.02 5.09 -13.11
CA LYS A 246 0.73 5.68 -11.98
C LYS A 246 2.20 5.19 -11.91
N ALA A 247 2.83 4.80 -13.01
CA ALA A 247 4.16 4.22 -13.00
C ALA A 247 5.23 5.24 -12.57
N GLY A 248 5.85 5.02 -11.40
CA GLY A 248 6.88 5.89 -10.83
C GLY A 248 7.44 5.31 -9.53
N HIS A 249 8.12 6.10 -8.72
CA HIS A 249 8.75 5.70 -7.45
C HIS A 249 9.47 4.36 -7.58
N ALA A 250 10.65 4.40 -8.22
CA ALA A 250 11.30 3.20 -8.70
C ALA A 250 12.62 2.90 -7.97
N SER A 251 13.07 1.66 -8.08
CA SER A 251 14.39 1.19 -7.64
C SER A 251 15.01 0.25 -8.67
N LEU A 252 16.35 0.27 -8.78
CA LEU A 252 17.12 -0.52 -9.74
C LEU A 252 17.77 -1.73 -9.09
N VAL A 253 17.89 -2.80 -9.83
CA VAL A 253 18.69 -3.97 -9.42
C VAL A 253 19.42 -4.59 -10.62
N GLU A 254 20.66 -5.02 -10.39
CA GLU A 254 21.41 -5.87 -11.29
C GLU A 254 21.34 -7.32 -10.79
N THR A 255 21.03 -8.25 -11.70
CA THR A 255 21.07 -9.67 -11.39
C THR A 255 22.51 -10.20 -11.32
N GLN A 256 22.71 -11.40 -10.74
CA GLN A 256 24.01 -12.07 -10.74
C GLN A 256 24.52 -12.37 -12.16
N ASN A 257 23.66 -12.37 -13.18
CA ASN A 257 23.99 -12.58 -14.58
C ASN A 257 24.21 -11.28 -15.38
N GLY A 258 24.13 -10.10 -14.70
CA GLY A 258 24.35 -8.79 -15.32
C GLY A 258 23.15 -8.24 -16.07
N GLU A 259 21.96 -8.83 -15.91
CA GLU A 259 20.71 -8.26 -16.40
C GLU A 259 20.19 -7.20 -15.42
N TRP A 260 19.53 -6.16 -15.94
CA TRP A 260 19.03 -5.05 -15.14
C TRP A 260 17.52 -4.98 -15.14
N TYR A 261 16.97 -4.70 -13.95
CA TYR A 261 15.54 -4.56 -13.73
C TYR A 261 15.22 -3.31 -12.90
N LEU A 262 14.01 -2.81 -13.09
CA LEU A 262 13.42 -1.67 -12.41
C LEU A 262 12.15 -2.13 -11.70
N ALA A 263 12.09 -2.09 -10.38
CA ALA A 263 10.83 -2.16 -9.65
C ALA A 263 10.22 -0.76 -9.56
N HIS A 264 8.90 -0.65 -9.68
CA HIS A 264 8.20 0.62 -9.59
C HIS A 264 6.78 0.42 -9.05
N LEU A 265 6.22 1.44 -8.44
CA LEU A 265 4.80 1.41 -8.09
C LEU A 265 3.94 1.53 -9.36
N THR A 266 2.75 0.96 -9.29
CA THR A 266 1.74 1.02 -10.35
C THR A 266 0.33 0.94 -9.77
N GLY A 267 -0.69 1.28 -10.54
CA GLY A 267 -2.09 1.06 -10.19
C GLY A 267 -2.84 0.42 -11.34
N ARG A 268 -3.84 -0.40 -11.03
CA ARG A 268 -4.75 -1.01 -12.01
C ARG A 268 -6.15 -0.40 -11.88
N PRO A 269 -6.44 0.73 -12.55
CA PRO A 269 -7.72 1.39 -12.38
C PRO A 269 -8.85 0.67 -13.08
N THR A 270 -10.02 0.63 -12.43
CA THR A 270 -11.30 0.28 -13.01
C THR A 270 -12.12 1.54 -13.30
N LYS A 271 -13.05 1.50 -14.26
CA LYS A 271 -13.98 2.60 -14.49
C LYS A 271 -15.26 2.40 -13.70
N ALA A 272 -15.78 3.48 -13.10
CA ALA A 272 -17.12 3.45 -12.57
C ALA A 272 -18.16 3.26 -13.69
N PRO A 273 -19.22 2.48 -13.46
CA PRO A 273 -20.31 2.35 -14.43
C PRO A 273 -20.93 3.72 -14.75
N GLY A 274 -20.95 4.05 -16.04
CA GLY A 274 -21.52 5.33 -16.50
C GLY A 274 -20.62 6.56 -16.33
N ASP A 275 -19.42 6.40 -15.77
CA ASP A 275 -18.46 7.50 -15.64
C ASP A 275 -17.94 7.94 -17.01
N VAL A 276 -18.11 9.23 -17.30
CA VAL A 276 -17.87 9.79 -18.63
C VAL A 276 -16.79 10.85 -18.61
N LEU A 277 -16.31 11.31 -17.42
CA LEU A 277 -15.89 12.67 -17.48
C LEU A 277 -14.59 13.11 -16.84
N LEU A 278 -14.07 12.65 -15.76
CA LEU A 278 -12.99 13.41 -15.15
C LEU A 278 -11.67 12.67 -15.04
N MET A 279 -11.72 11.38 -14.92
CA MET A 279 -10.55 10.53 -14.92
C MET A 279 -10.72 9.47 -16.01
N ASP A 280 -10.32 9.76 -17.23
CA ASP A 280 -10.30 8.76 -18.32
C ASP A 280 -9.52 7.47 -17.92
N ARG A 281 -8.88 7.47 -16.78
CA ARG A 281 -8.05 6.39 -16.27
C ARG A 281 -8.75 5.50 -15.26
N GLY A 282 -9.70 5.99 -14.46
CA GLY A 282 -10.54 5.22 -13.53
C GLY A 282 -10.08 5.29 -12.08
N TYR A 283 -10.36 4.25 -11.29
CA TYR A 283 -10.25 4.18 -9.84
C TYR A 283 -9.46 2.93 -9.42
N CYS A 284 -8.45 3.10 -8.55
CA CYS A 284 -7.57 2.03 -8.09
C CYS A 284 -7.98 1.56 -6.68
N GLN A 285 -9.09 0.79 -6.57
CA GLN A 285 -9.54 0.26 -5.27
C GLN A 285 -8.52 -0.70 -4.63
N LEU A 286 -7.67 -1.36 -5.42
CA LEU A 286 -6.58 -2.18 -4.88
C LEU A 286 -5.40 -1.35 -4.35
N GLY A 287 -5.46 -0.02 -4.51
CA GLY A 287 -4.37 0.87 -4.16
C GLY A 287 -3.24 0.85 -5.18
N ARG A 288 -2.06 1.29 -4.75
CA ARG A 288 -0.82 1.23 -5.54
C ARG A 288 -0.14 -0.11 -5.29
N GLU A 289 0.26 -0.78 -6.35
CA GLU A 289 0.84 -2.13 -6.40
C GLU A 289 2.29 -2.04 -6.85
N THR A 290 3.04 -3.14 -6.86
CA THR A 290 4.43 -3.19 -7.34
C THR A 290 4.54 -3.97 -8.64
N ALA A 291 5.24 -3.40 -9.62
CA ALA A 291 5.56 -4.01 -10.90
C ALA A 291 7.07 -3.96 -11.18
N ILE A 292 7.54 -4.83 -12.06
CA ILE A 292 8.96 -4.93 -12.45
C ILE A 292 9.07 -4.81 -13.98
N GLN A 293 10.05 -4.03 -14.45
CA GLN A 293 10.37 -3.89 -15.87
C GLN A 293 11.84 -4.25 -16.15
N LYS A 294 12.12 -4.83 -17.30
CA LYS A 294 13.48 -5.11 -17.76
C LYS A 294 14.11 -3.85 -18.33
N LEU A 295 15.41 -3.67 -18.06
CA LEU A 295 16.20 -2.55 -18.58
C LEU A 295 17.26 -3.02 -19.55
N GLU A 296 17.62 -2.14 -20.50
CA GLU A 296 18.80 -2.23 -21.35
C GLU A 296 19.65 -0.97 -21.23
N TRP A 297 20.96 -1.10 -21.40
CA TRP A 297 21.90 0.01 -21.33
C TRP A 297 22.31 0.48 -22.72
N LYS A 298 22.20 1.79 -22.97
CA LYS A 298 22.66 2.46 -24.20
C LYS A 298 23.44 3.73 -23.85
N ASP A 299 24.64 3.89 -24.33
CA ASP A 299 25.50 5.08 -24.15
C ASP A 299 25.67 5.49 -22.67
N GLY A 300 25.72 4.48 -21.76
CA GLY A 300 25.83 4.67 -20.31
C GLY A 300 24.56 5.18 -19.64
N TRP A 301 23.39 4.96 -20.25
CA TRP A 301 22.07 5.23 -19.67
C TRP A 301 21.18 3.99 -19.73
N PRO A 302 20.40 3.71 -18.68
CA PRO A 302 19.42 2.64 -18.72
C PRO A 302 18.13 3.10 -19.39
N TYR A 303 17.49 2.19 -20.11
CA TYR A 303 16.19 2.36 -20.75
C TYR A 303 15.30 1.18 -20.45
N VAL A 304 14.03 1.41 -20.26
CA VAL A 304 13.05 0.30 -20.20
C VAL A 304 12.94 -0.34 -21.59
N VAL A 305 13.07 -1.66 -21.66
CA VAL A 305 13.01 -2.40 -22.93
C VAL A 305 11.67 -2.16 -23.62
N ASP A 306 11.70 -1.90 -24.92
CA ASP A 306 10.53 -1.62 -25.77
C ASP A 306 9.70 -0.39 -25.38
N GLY A 307 10.31 0.61 -24.76
CA GLY A 307 9.73 1.92 -24.48
C GLY A 307 9.50 2.20 -22.99
N ASN A 308 9.45 3.48 -22.65
CA ASN A 308 9.43 4.02 -21.30
C ASN A 308 8.05 3.94 -20.59
N TYR A 309 7.32 2.88 -20.79
CA TYR A 309 6.00 2.66 -20.18
C TYR A 309 5.90 1.25 -19.56
N PRO A 310 5.04 1.06 -18.54
CA PRO A 310 4.94 -0.21 -17.85
C PRO A 310 4.25 -1.28 -18.72
N LYS A 311 4.73 -2.51 -18.61
CA LYS A 311 4.23 -3.68 -19.32
C LYS A 311 3.69 -4.70 -18.33
N VAL A 312 2.57 -5.34 -18.68
CA VAL A 312 1.95 -6.40 -17.88
C VAL A 312 2.80 -7.67 -17.89
N GLN A 313 3.45 -7.95 -19.01
CA GLN A 313 4.33 -9.11 -19.15
C GLN A 313 5.73 -8.65 -19.52
N VAL A 314 6.70 -9.15 -18.79
CA VAL A 314 8.13 -8.81 -18.94
C VAL A 314 8.95 -10.09 -18.94
N GLU A 315 9.96 -10.18 -19.81
CA GLU A 315 10.89 -11.29 -19.79
C GLU A 315 11.58 -11.38 -18.42
N ALA A 316 11.48 -12.55 -17.78
CA ALA A 316 12.14 -12.80 -16.52
C ALA A 316 13.65 -13.00 -16.71
N PRO A 317 14.47 -12.75 -15.68
CA PRO A 317 15.90 -13.04 -15.73
C PRO A 317 16.14 -14.54 -15.91
N ASP A 318 17.30 -14.86 -16.50
CA ASP A 318 17.73 -16.27 -16.66
C ASP A 318 18.24 -16.82 -15.32
N LEU A 319 17.29 -17.09 -14.41
CA LEU A 319 17.50 -17.60 -13.07
C LEU A 319 16.73 -18.89 -12.85
N PRO A 320 17.19 -19.78 -11.96
CA PRO A 320 16.45 -20.97 -11.58
C PRO A 320 15.10 -20.62 -10.96
N GLU A 321 14.03 -21.23 -11.44
CA GLU A 321 12.69 -21.06 -10.85
C GLU A 321 12.66 -21.56 -9.42
N GLN A 322 12.11 -20.75 -8.50
CA GLN A 322 11.89 -21.09 -7.11
C GLN A 322 10.45 -20.76 -6.72
N LYS A 323 9.63 -21.80 -6.54
CA LYS A 323 8.27 -21.64 -5.97
C LYS A 323 8.30 -21.76 -4.46
N TRP A 324 7.45 -20.99 -3.83
CA TRP A 324 7.24 -21.00 -2.39
C TRP A 324 5.95 -21.75 -2.06
N ASN A 325 5.91 -22.40 -0.91
CA ASN A 325 4.72 -23.16 -0.45
C ASN A 325 4.01 -22.46 0.71
N ASP A 326 4.22 -21.17 0.84
CA ASP A 326 3.78 -20.32 1.93
C ASP A 326 2.72 -19.29 1.52
N ASP A 327 1.94 -19.62 0.49
CA ASP A 327 0.73 -18.87 0.15
C ASP A 327 -0.21 -18.81 1.36
N PHE A 328 -0.75 -17.63 1.62
CA PHE A 328 -1.71 -17.47 2.70
C PHE A 328 -2.95 -18.35 2.46
N PRO A 329 -3.46 -19.02 3.51
CA PRO A 329 -4.58 -19.93 3.35
C PRO A 329 -5.83 -19.18 2.88
N VAL A 330 -6.62 -19.85 2.03
CA VAL A 330 -7.96 -19.36 1.65
C VAL A 330 -8.86 -19.23 2.87
N VAL A 331 -8.72 -20.14 3.83
CA VAL A 331 -9.43 -20.11 5.12
C VAL A 331 -8.41 -20.12 6.26
N ASP A 332 -8.38 -19.04 7.03
CA ASP A 332 -7.62 -18.97 8.28
C ASP A 332 -8.56 -19.42 9.42
N GLN A 333 -8.19 -20.51 10.10
CA GLN A 333 -8.95 -21.12 11.19
C GLN A 333 -8.55 -20.55 12.58
N PHE A 334 -7.61 -19.61 12.60
CA PHE A 334 -7.09 -19.02 13.83
C PHE A 334 -6.60 -20.04 14.87
N ASP A 335 -6.02 -21.13 14.41
CA ASP A 335 -5.47 -22.22 15.24
C ASP A 335 -3.99 -22.02 15.58
N SER A 336 -3.38 -20.94 15.13
CA SER A 336 -2.03 -20.48 15.50
C SER A 336 -2.06 -19.57 16.73
N GLU A 337 -0.95 -19.48 17.47
CA GLU A 337 -0.80 -18.54 18.59
C GLU A 337 -0.55 -17.08 18.14
N GLU A 338 -0.20 -16.88 16.86
CA GLU A 338 0.10 -15.57 16.28
C GLU A 338 -0.70 -15.37 14.98
N LEU A 339 -1.01 -14.11 14.66
CA LEU A 339 -1.67 -13.75 13.41
C LEU A 339 -0.73 -13.99 12.22
N GLY A 340 -1.27 -14.61 11.18
CA GLY A 340 -0.60 -14.81 9.91
C GLY A 340 -0.19 -13.51 9.23
N GLY A 341 0.79 -13.59 8.32
CA GLY A 341 1.38 -12.43 7.63
C GLY A 341 0.40 -11.65 6.74
N GLN A 342 -0.75 -12.23 6.36
CA GLN A 342 -1.80 -11.55 5.60
C GLN A 342 -2.52 -10.47 6.43
N TRP A 343 -2.50 -10.56 7.75
CA TRP A 343 -3.24 -9.68 8.64
C TRP A 343 -2.49 -8.42 9.00
N GLN A 344 -3.21 -7.32 9.06
CA GLN A 344 -2.75 -6.02 9.51
C GLN A 344 -3.78 -5.37 10.42
N THR A 345 -3.31 -4.42 11.23
CA THR A 345 -4.12 -3.63 12.15
C THR A 345 -3.84 -2.15 11.97
N LEU A 346 -4.65 -1.28 12.52
CA LEU A 346 -4.45 0.15 12.39
C LEU A 346 -3.64 0.70 13.57
N ARG A 347 -2.45 1.24 13.29
CA ARG A 347 -1.62 2.06 14.18
C ARG A 347 -1.01 1.35 15.39
N ILE A 348 -1.55 0.23 15.83
CA ILE A 348 -1.11 -0.49 17.04
C ILE A 348 -1.03 -2.00 16.81
N PRO A 349 -0.19 -2.72 17.56
CA PRO A 349 -0.17 -4.19 17.54
C PRO A 349 -1.53 -4.79 17.92
N TYR A 350 -1.91 -5.89 17.25
CA TYR A 350 -3.14 -6.60 17.56
C TYR A 350 -3.22 -7.05 19.01
N THR A 351 -2.11 -7.38 19.65
CA THR A 351 -2.03 -7.83 21.05
C THR A 351 -2.57 -6.82 22.06
N GLN A 352 -2.79 -5.56 21.65
CA GLN A 352 -3.43 -4.55 22.51
C GLN A 352 -4.97 -4.67 22.55
N PHE A 353 -5.58 -5.46 21.66
CA PHE A 353 -7.04 -5.59 21.57
C PHE A 353 -7.52 -6.96 21.06
N ALA A 354 -6.62 -7.88 20.77
CA ALA A 354 -6.97 -9.20 20.25
C ALA A 354 -6.11 -10.30 20.87
N SER A 355 -6.63 -11.51 20.90
CA SER A 355 -5.97 -12.71 21.39
C SER A 355 -6.37 -13.93 20.55
N LEU A 356 -5.40 -14.81 20.28
CA LEU A 356 -5.60 -16.13 19.67
C LEU A 356 -5.54 -17.26 20.70
N THR A 357 -5.23 -16.93 21.95
CA THR A 357 -5.04 -17.90 23.04
C THR A 357 -6.12 -17.85 24.12
N ASP A 358 -6.85 -16.72 24.26
CA ASP A 358 -7.90 -16.58 25.29
C ASP A 358 -9.15 -17.39 24.96
N ASN A 359 -9.40 -17.70 23.68
CA ASN A 359 -10.39 -18.65 23.20
C ASN A 359 -9.80 -19.43 22.01
N PRO A 360 -9.04 -20.51 22.25
CA PRO A 360 -8.32 -21.23 21.19
C PRO A 360 -9.23 -21.68 20.04
N GLY A 361 -8.75 -21.54 18.81
CA GLY A 361 -9.53 -21.79 17.59
C GLY A 361 -10.42 -20.60 17.20
N ASN A 362 -10.19 -19.42 17.80
CA ASN A 362 -10.87 -18.19 17.43
C ASN A 362 -9.89 -17.01 17.48
N LEU A 363 -10.11 -16.04 16.63
CA LEU A 363 -9.58 -14.69 16.84
C LEU A 363 -10.58 -13.95 17.77
N ARG A 364 -10.19 -13.75 19.01
CA ARG A 364 -10.96 -12.94 19.97
C ARG A 364 -10.57 -11.48 19.84
N LEU A 365 -11.55 -10.62 19.53
CA LEU A 365 -11.39 -9.17 19.54
C LEU A 365 -12.07 -8.59 20.79
N TYR A 366 -11.36 -7.76 21.53
CA TYR A 366 -11.90 -6.96 22.63
C TYR A 366 -12.34 -5.60 22.10
N GLY A 367 -13.60 -5.25 22.31
CA GLY A 367 -14.20 -4.04 21.78
C GLY A 367 -13.40 -2.78 22.12
N ALA A 368 -13.23 -1.92 21.14
CA ALA A 368 -12.49 -0.67 21.23
C ALA A 368 -13.29 0.48 20.59
N GLY A 369 -12.64 1.60 20.28
CA GLY A 369 -13.27 2.74 19.64
C GLY A 369 -13.79 2.43 18.24
N GLY A 370 -14.73 3.25 17.75
CA GLY A 370 -15.30 3.14 16.41
C GLY A 370 -14.29 3.49 15.30
N PHE A 371 -14.71 3.35 14.03
CA PHE A 371 -13.86 3.47 12.85
C PHE A 371 -13.19 4.85 12.64
N SER A 372 -13.63 5.89 13.34
CA SER A 372 -12.98 7.21 13.33
C SER A 372 -11.88 7.38 14.39
N ASN A 373 -11.63 6.36 15.23
CA ASN A 373 -10.64 6.43 16.30
C ASN A 373 -9.22 6.25 15.76
N LEU A 374 -8.31 7.19 16.07
CA LEU A 374 -6.90 7.15 15.63
C LEU A 374 -5.96 6.50 16.65
N HIS A 375 -6.45 6.08 17.81
CA HIS A 375 -5.62 5.59 18.91
C HIS A 375 -5.76 4.08 19.14
N LYS A 376 -6.99 3.57 19.10
CA LYS A 376 -7.26 2.15 19.31
C LYS A 376 -8.56 1.75 18.60
N GLN A 377 -8.43 0.99 17.54
CA GLN A 377 -9.52 0.30 16.85
C GLN A 377 -9.28 -1.20 16.94
N ALA A 378 -10.28 -1.96 17.31
CA ALA A 378 -10.21 -3.41 17.22
C ALA A 378 -10.64 -3.84 15.80
N LEU A 379 -9.72 -3.71 14.88
CA LEU A 379 -9.84 -4.08 13.46
C LEU A 379 -8.63 -4.93 13.06
N VAL A 380 -8.90 -6.14 12.58
CA VAL A 380 -7.93 -7.05 11.96
C VAL A 380 -8.39 -7.27 10.53
N ALA A 381 -7.58 -6.83 9.56
CA ALA A 381 -7.97 -6.83 8.17
C ALA A 381 -6.82 -7.24 7.24
N ARG A 382 -7.18 -7.63 6.02
CA ARG A 382 -6.24 -7.93 4.94
C ARG A 382 -6.55 -7.08 3.71
N ARG A 383 -5.54 -6.85 2.88
CA ARG A 383 -5.66 -6.12 1.62
C ARG A 383 -6.63 -6.81 0.65
N TRP A 384 -7.38 -6.00 -0.10
CA TRP A 384 -7.94 -6.49 -1.35
C TRP A 384 -6.80 -6.74 -2.33
N GLN A 385 -6.73 -7.95 -2.88
CA GLN A 385 -5.68 -8.35 -3.84
C GLN A 385 -6.25 -8.72 -5.21
N ALA A 386 -7.57 -8.85 -5.28
CA ALA A 386 -8.33 -9.15 -6.50
C ALA A 386 -9.50 -8.17 -6.67
N PHE A 387 -9.96 -8.00 -7.91
CA PHE A 387 -11.16 -7.23 -8.22
C PHE A 387 -12.45 -7.99 -7.93
N GLU A 388 -12.36 -9.32 -7.91
CA GLU A 388 -13.46 -10.21 -7.61
C GLU A 388 -13.02 -11.22 -6.56
N PHE A 389 -13.74 -11.23 -5.47
CA PHE A 389 -13.50 -12.19 -4.38
C PHE A 389 -14.74 -12.32 -3.49
N GLU A 390 -14.76 -13.37 -2.71
CA GLU A 390 -15.66 -13.52 -1.56
C GLU A 390 -14.84 -13.51 -0.25
N ALA A 391 -15.32 -12.78 0.75
CA ALA A 391 -14.79 -12.88 2.11
C ALA A 391 -15.92 -13.21 3.09
N GLU A 392 -15.63 -14.12 4.03
CA GLU A 392 -16.61 -14.69 4.92
C GLU A 392 -16.01 -14.94 6.31
N THR A 393 -16.81 -14.73 7.35
CA THR A 393 -16.42 -15.03 8.73
C THR A 393 -17.63 -15.46 9.54
N LYS A 394 -17.40 -16.24 10.60
CA LYS A 394 -18.39 -16.58 11.63
C LYS A 394 -18.04 -15.84 12.90
N VAL A 395 -18.99 -15.10 13.46
CA VAL A 395 -18.81 -14.30 14.67
C VAL A 395 -19.79 -14.69 15.76
N SER A 396 -19.27 -14.84 16.97
CA SER A 396 -20.06 -14.99 18.21
C SER A 396 -19.80 -13.80 19.11
N ALA A 397 -20.83 -13.06 19.47
CA ALA A 397 -20.77 -11.94 20.40
C ALA A 397 -22.11 -11.75 21.11
N ASP A 398 -22.09 -11.04 22.23
CA ASP A 398 -23.29 -10.83 23.05
C ASP A 398 -23.48 -9.32 23.34
N PRO A 399 -23.81 -8.50 22.33
CA PRO A 399 -24.08 -7.10 22.54
C PRO A 399 -25.37 -6.93 23.38
N VAL A 400 -25.33 -5.98 24.32
CA VAL A 400 -26.44 -5.61 25.19
C VAL A 400 -26.83 -4.13 25.07
N THR A 401 -26.16 -3.41 24.20
CA THR A 401 -26.40 -1.98 23.89
C THR A 401 -25.96 -1.68 22.47
N PHE A 402 -26.57 -0.67 21.84
CA PHE A 402 -26.19 -0.18 20.50
C PHE A 402 -24.73 0.30 20.39
N GLN A 403 -24.08 0.55 21.55
CA GLN A 403 -22.67 0.95 21.60
C GLN A 403 -21.69 -0.21 21.38
N GLN A 404 -22.20 -1.43 21.21
CA GLN A 404 -21.46 -2.66 21.00
C GLN A 404 -21.77 -3.22 19.61
N GLN A 405 -20.72 -3.45 18.81
CA GLN A 405 -20.84 -3.92 17.43
C GLN A 405 -19.72 -4.91 17.11
N ALA A 406 -20.03 -6.00 16.42
CA ALA A 406 -19.02 -6.95 15.93
C ALA A 406 -19.43 -7.50 14.56
N GLY A 407 -18.48 -7.49 13.59
CA GLY A 407 -18.82 -7.98 12.26
C GLY A 407 -17.73 -7.83 11.20
N LEU A 408 -18.17 -7.82 9.94
CA LEU A 408 -17.36 -7.77 8.73
C LEU A 408 -17.33 -6.35 8.17
N VAL A 409 -16.14 -5.87 7.79
CA VAL A 409 -15.93 -4.50 7.32
C VAL A 409 -15.13 -4.47 6.02
N ASN A 410 -15.53 -3.61 5.08
CA ASN A 410 -14.68 -3.12 4.01
C ASN A 410 -14.21 -1.71 4.40
N TYR A 411 -12.90 -1.50 4.41
CA TYR A 411 -12.28 -0.33 5.01
C TYR A 411 -11.21 0.25 4.07
N TYR A 412 -11.25 1.54 3.87
CA TYR A 412 -10.18 2.29 3.24
C TYR A 412 -9.45 3.19 4.24
N ASN A 413 -10.19 4.05 4.94
CA ASN A 413 -9.69 4.92 6.00
C ASN A 413 -10.81 5.27 7.01
N THR A 414 -10.54 6.13 7.98
CA THR A 414 -11.50 6.50 9.04
C THR A 414 -12.78 7.15 8.52
N LYS A 415 -12.80 7.63 7.28
CA LYS A 415 -13.91 8.37 6.65
C LYS A 415 -14.64 7.56 5.57
N ASN A 416 -14.07 6.43 5.15
CA ASN A 416 -14.58 5.64 4.02
C ASN A 416 -14.52 4.15 4.36
N TRP A 417 -15.66 3.60 4.71
CA TRP A 417 -15.83 2.21 5.11
C TRP A 417 -17.30 1.80 5.06
N THR A 418 -17.56 0.50 5.01
CA THR A 418 -18.88 -0.10 5.22
C THR A 418 -18.74 -1.29 6.17
N SER A 419 -19.72 -1.46 7.07
CA SER A 419 -19.69 -2.52 8.08
C SER A 419 -21.06 -3.14 8.26
N VAL A 420 -21.15 -4.46 8.04
CA VAL A 420 -22.25 -5.29 8.50
C VAL A 420 -21.88 -5.87 9.86
N HIS A 421 -22.77 -5.74 10.84
CA HIS A 421 -22.43 -6.09 12.21
C HIS A 421 -23.63 -6.55 13.04
N LEU A 422 -23.36 -7.42 13.99
CA LEU A 422 -24.23 -7.76 15.11
C LEU A 422 -24.17 -6.61 16.13
N THR A 423 -25.35 -6.15 16.59
CA THR A 423 -25.50 -5.11 17.61
C THR A 423 -26.80 -5.29 18.39
N TRP A 424 -27.21 -4.30 19.15
CA TRP A 424 -28.39 -4.30 19.97
C TRP A 424 -29.31 -3.12 19.67
N ASP A 425 -30.61 -3.39 19.62
CA ASP A 425 -31.69 -2.41 19.53
C ASP A 425 -32.58 -2.54 20.76
N GLU A 426 -33.02 -1.42 21.35
CA GLU A 426 -33.79 -1.39 22.58
C GLU A 426 -35.15 -2.08 22.47
N ASP A 427 -35.75 -2.08 21.29
CA ASP A 427 -37.08 -2.67 21.03
C ASP A 427 -36.98 -4.09 20.46
N LYS A 428 -35.96 -4.39 19.67
CA LYS A 428 -35.81 -5.65 18.91
C LYS A 428 -34.86 -6.65 19.57
N GLY A 429 -34.00 -6.20 20.51
CA GLY A 429 -32.91 -7.01 21.07
C GLY A 429 -31.72 -7.09 20.12
N LYS A 430 -31.13 -8.29 19.98
CA LYS A 430 -30.02 -8.51 19.04
C LYS A 430 -30.48 -8.33 17.59
N ILE A 431 -29.74 -7.53 16.83
CA ILE A 431 -30.00 -7.27 15.41
C ILE A 431 -28.72 -7.32 14.58
N ILE A 432 -28.87 -7.59 13.30
CA ILE A 432 -27.87 -7.27 12.29
C ILE A 432 -28.21 -5.89 11.72
N ASP A 433 -27.21 -5.02 11.69
CA ASP A 433 -27.31 -3.68 11.10
C ASP A 433 -26.18 -3.42 10.09
N LEU A 434 -26.32 -2.37 9.31
CA LEU A 434 -25.40 -2.02 8.23
C LEU A 434 -25.11 -0.52 8.27
N TYR A 435 -23.85 -0.15 8.51
CA TYR A 435 -23.41 1.22 8.48
C TYR A 435 -22.43 1.47 7.33
N ALA A 436 -22.49 2.65 6.78
CA ALA A 436 -21.58 3.12 5.75
C ALA A 436 -21.10 4.53 6.06
N SER A 437 -19.83 4.80 5.83
CA SER A 437 -19.24 6.14 5.83
C SER A 437 -18.64 6.42 4.45
N GLU A 438 -19.07 7.51 3.84
CA GLU A 438 -18.58 8.01 2.57
C GLU A 438 -18.13 9.46 2.75
N ARG A 439 -16.82 9.72 2.62
CA ARG A 439 -16.23 11.05 2.86
C ARG A 439 -16.67 11.66 4.20
N ASN A 440 -16.64 10.84 5.26
CA ASN A 440 -17.10 11.20 6.61
C ASN A 440 -18.61 11.46 6.76
N SER A 441 -19.42 11.14 5.76
CA SER A 441 -20.88 11.16 5.86
C SER A 441 -21.38 9.77 6.22
N VAL A 442 -21.79 9.57 7.46
CA VAL A 442 -22.27 8.28 7.97
C VAL A 442 -23.73 8.09 7.65
N SER A 443 -24.11 6.91 7.20
CA SER A 443 -25.49 6.49 6.91
C SER A 443 -25.77 5.11 7.47
N ASN A 444 -27.04 4.84 7.73
CA ASN A 444 -27.59 3.50 7.98
C ASN A 444 -28.48 3.12 6.79
N PRO A 445 -27.97 2.34 5.83
CA PRO A 445 -28.75 1.99 4.63
C PRO A 445 -29.95 1.09 4.89
N LEU A 446 -29.98 0.34 6.00
CA LEU A 446 -31.14 -0.47 6.38
C LEU A 446 -32.23 0.36 7.08
N GLY A 447 -31.86 1.44 7.75
CA GLY A 447 -32.81 2.27 8.48
C GLY A 447 -33.62 1.48 9.51
N ALA A 448 -34.94 1.38 9.29
CA ALA A 448 -35.85 0.60 10.15
C ALA A 448 -35.85 -0.91 9.82
N ASP A 449 -35.29 -1.32 8.66
CA ASP A 449 -35.32 -2.71 8.18
C ASP A 449 -34.14 -3.55 8.70
N THR A 450 -33.65 -3.21 9.90
CA THR A 450 -32.65 -4.03 10.62
C THR A 450 -33.16 -5.45 10.83
N ILE A 451 -32.25 -6.42 10.76
CA ILE A 451 -32.59 -7.84 10.77
C ILE A 451 -32.55 -8.35 12.22
N LYS A 452 -33.69 -8.81 12.76
CA LYS A 452 -33.71 -9.41 14.07
C LYS A 452 -32.98 -10.74 14.08
N VAL A 453 -32.09 -10.93 15.05
CA VAL A 453 -31.38 -12.19 15.29
C VAL A 453 -32.28 -13.12 16.08
N PRO A 454 -32.47 -14.38 15.67
CA PRO A 454 -33.21 -15.38 16.47
C PRO A 454 -32.55 -15.57 17.84
N ASP A 455 -33.37 -15.73 18.89
CA ASP A 455 -32.87 -15.87 20.25
C ASP A 455 -31.99 -17.12 20.44
N GLU A 456 -32.22 -18.16 19.62
CA GLU A 456 -31.44 -19.40 19.57
C GLU A 456 -30.16 -19.33 18.77
N ALA A 457 -29.87 -18.23 18.04
CA ALA A 457 -28.66 -18.09 17.26
C ALA A 457 -27.46 -17.81 18.17
N GLU A 458 -26.52 -18.75 18.23
CA GLU A 458 -25.28 -18.63 19.01
C GLU A 458 -24.19 -17.86 18.25
N ALA A 459 -24.27 -17.84 16.93
CA ALA A 459 -23.33 -17.17 16.05
C ALA A 459 -24.01 -16.65 14.78
N ILE A 460 -23.36 -15.70 14.10
CA ILE A 460 -23.76 -15.15 12.82
C ILE A 460 -22.64 -15.35 11.82
N TRP A 461 -22.99 -15.75 10.62
CA TRP A 461 -22.08 -15.76 9.49
C TRP A 461 -22.30 -14.50 8.67
N PHE A 462 -21.23 -13.78 8.39
CA PHE A 462 -21.21 -12.65 7.47
C PHE A 462 -20.36 -12.95 6.25
N LYS A 463 -20.85 -12.54 5.10
CA LYS A 463 -20.16 -12.66 3.82
C LYS A 463 -20.23 -11.34 3.07
N VAL A 464 -19.17 -11.00 2.36
CA VAL A 464 -19.19 -9.99 1.32
C VAL A 464 -18.73 -10.62 0.00
N LYS A 465 -19.46 -10.34 -1.06
CA LYS A 465 -19.08 -10.64 -2.42
C LYS A 465 -18.71 -9.35 -3.13
N VAL A 466 -17.50 -9.28 -3.63
CA VAL A 466 -17.00 -8.17 -4.44
C VAL A 466 -16.97 -8.61 -5.90
N ASP A 467 -17.61 -7.81 -6.74
CA ASP A 467 -17.62 -7.96 -8.19
C ASP A 467 -17.11 -6.66 -8.81
N GLN A 468 -15.88 -6.61 -9.17
CA GLN A 468 -15.11 -5.50 -9.77
C GLN A 468 -15.66 -4.07 -9.52
N TYR A 469 -16.93 -3.81 -9.75
CA TYR A 469 -17.58 -2.50 -9.69
C TYR A 469 -18.41 -2.28 -8.43
N THR A 470 -18.88 -3.37 -7.84
CA THR A 470 -19.81 -3.34 -6.69
C THR A 470 -19.45 -4.41 -5.67
N TYR A 471 -20.01 -4.26 -4.48
CA TYR A 471 -20.01 -5.32 -3.48
C TYR A 471 -21.31 -5.32 -2.68
N GLN A 472 -21.65 -6.50 -2.17
CA GLN A 472 -22.87 -6.73 -1.41
C GLN A 472 -22.61 -7.68 -0.25
N TYR A 473 -23.23 -7.38 0.88
CA TYR A 473 -23.17 -8.23 2.07
C TYR A 473 -24.31 -9.24 2.10
N SER A 474 -24.04 -10.39 2.75
CA SER A 474 -25.00 -11.41 3.07
C SER A 474 -24.79 -11.90 4.50
N TYR A 475 -25.81 -12.47 5.10
CA TYR A 475 -25.73 -13.09 6.41
C TYR A 475 -26.38 -14.47 6.38
N SER A 476 -26.01 -15.29 7.39
CA SER A 476 -26.64 -16.57 7.67
C SER A 476 -26.70 -16.83 9.18
N PHE A 477 -27.70 -17.60 9.62
CA PHE A 477 -27.81 -18.06 11.00
C PHE A 477 -27.42 -19.53 11.20
N ASP A 478 -27.19 -20.27 10.11
CA ASP A 478 -26.85 -21.70 10.11
C ASP A 478 -25.57 -22.02 9.30
N GLY A 479 -24.99 -21.02 8.62
CA GLY A 479 -23.83 -21.18 7.74
C GLY A 479 -24.14 -21.81 6.36
N GLU A 480 -25.37 -22.25 6.11
CA GLU A 480 -25.80 -22.90 4.89
C GLU A 480 -26.78 -22.05 4.08
N SER A 481 -27.75 -21.45 4.74
CA SER A 481 -28.84 -20.65 4.17
C SER A 481 -28.47 -19.17 4.19
N TRP A 482 -28.08 -18.61 3.02
CA TRP A 482 -27.62 -17.24 2.91
C TRP A 482 -28.73 -16.29 2.50
N ASN A 483 -28.80 -15.15 3.17
CA ASN A 483 -29.71 -14.06 2.90
C ASN A 483 -28.91 -12.84 2.44
N GLU A 484 -29.17 -12.35 1.24
CA GLU A 484 -28.56 -11.12 0.75
C GLU A 484 -29.17 -9.90 1.44
N ILE A 485 -28.32 -8.98 1.88
CA ILE A 485 -28.76 -7.67 2.35
C ILE A 485 -29.03 -6.80 1.11
N PRO A 486 -30.24 -6.21 0.95
CA PRO A 486 -30.64 -5.57 -0.31
C PRO A 486 -30.01 -4.18 -0.49
N VAL A 487 -28.70 -4.07 -0.22
CA VAL A 487 -27.90 -2.85 -0.36
C VAL A 487 -26.64 -3.20 -1.13
N VAL A 488 -26.42 -2.50 -2.24
CA VAL A 488 -25.24 -2.67 -3.10
C VAL A 488 -24.37 -1.43 -3.00
N PHE A 489 -23.09 -1.62 -2.76
CA PHE A 489 -22.10 -0.56 -2.67
C PHE A 489 -21.20 -0.52 -3.90
N ASP A 490 -20.70 0.66 -4.21
CA ASP A 490 -19.73 0.89 -5.29
C ASP A 490 -18.30 0.61 -4.77
N SER A 491 -17.61 -0.39 -5.32
CA SER A 491 -16.25 -0.76 -4.91
C SER A 491 -15.22 0.33 -5.23
N TRP A 492 -15.40 1.05 -6.34
CA TRP A 492 -14.52 2.13 -6.78
C TRP A 492 -14.47 3.33 -5.82
N LYS A 493 -15.46 3.46 -4.91
CA LYS A 493 -15.46 4.48 -3.86
C LYS A 493 -14.42 4.22 -2.76
N LEU A 494 -13.85 3.01 -2.69
CA LEU A 494 -12.74 2.68 -1.80
C LEU A 494 -11.41 2.81 -2.55
N SER A 495 -11.13 3.99 -3.12
CA SER A 495 -9.94 4.27 -3.93
C SER A 495 -9.38 5.67 -3.69
N ASP A 496 -8.09 5.84 -3.95
CA ASP A 496 -7.38 7.12 -3.88
C ASP A 496 -8.10 8.20 -4.69
N GLU A 497 -8.50 7.86 -5.91
CA GLU A 497 -9.11 8.79 -6.87
C GLU A 497 -10.47 9.30 -6.40
N TYR A 498 -11.24 8.46 -5.71
CA TYR A 498 -12.54 8.89 -5.20
C TYR A 498 -12.40 9.79 -3.98
N ILE A 499 -11.49 9.44 -3.08
CA ILE A 499 -11.35 10.10 -1.79
C ILE A 499 -10.70 11.48 -1.91
N GLN A 500 -9.66 11.65 -2.71
CA GLN A 500 -8.97 12.88 -3.15
C GLN A 500 -8.65 13.95 -2.07
N GLU A 501 -9.00 13.71 -0.82
CA GLU A 501 -8.69 14.56 0.33
C GLU A 501 -7.56 13.95 1.14
N SER A 502 -7.10 14.61 2.17
CA SER A 502 -6.06 14.09 3.06
C SER A 502 -6.38 12.64 3.48
N GLY A 503 -5.44 11.72 3.26
CA GLY A 503 -5.61 10.30 3.58
C GLY A 503 -6.00 9.40 2.40
N PHE A 504 -5.34 9.53 1.25
CA PHE A 504 -5.64 8.80 0.01
C PHE A 504 -4.46 7.99 -0.55
N PHE A 505 -3.57 7.46 0.29
CA PHE A 505 -2.36 6.76 -0.18
C PHE A 505 -2.38 5.25 0.03
N THR A 506 -3.51 4.67 0.45
CA THR A 506 -3.60 3.25 0.77
C THR A 506 -4.35 2.45 -0.30
N GLY A 507 -5.19 1.54 0.07
CA GLY A 507 -6.06 0.71 -0.76
C GLY A 507 -7.18 0.14 0.09
N ALA A 508 -8.12 -0.59 -0.53
CA ALA A 508 -9.19 -1.24 0.19
C ALA A 508 -8.70 -2.46 0.99
N PHE A 509 -9.27 -2.63 2.18
CA PHE A 509 -9.08 -3.77 3.06
C PHE A 509 -10.43 -4.41 3.41
N VAL A 510 -10.41 -5.69 3.74
CA VAL A 510 -11.55 -6.43 4.27
C VAL A 510 -11.14 -7.16 5.54
N GLY A 511 -12.01 -7.16 6.57
CA GLY A 511 -11.64 -7.78 7.83
C GLY A 511 -12.75 -7.79 8.87
N MET A 512 -12.34 -8.10 10.09
CA MET A 512 -13.18 -8.28 11.27
C MET A 512 -13.00 -7.13 12.24
N SER A 513 -14.08 -6.66 12.82
CA SER A 513 -14.04 -5.55 13.77
C SER A 513 -14.92 -5.81 15.00
N CYS A 514 -14.50 -5.23 16.13
CA CYS A 514 -15.28 -5.21 17.37
C CYS A 514 -15.23 -3.81 17.99
N ILE A 515 -16.38 -3.19 18.15
CA ILE A 515 -16.53 -1.86 18.76
C ILE A 515 -17.23 -2.01 20.10
N ASP A 516 -16.72 -1.36 21.13
CA ASP A 516 -17.39 -1.17 22.41
C ASP A 516 -17.05 0.20 22.98
N THR A 517 -17.98 1.12 22.90
CA THR A 517 -17.87 2.46 23.49
C THR A 517 -18.62 2.59 24.81
N SER A 518 -19.27 1.51 25.26
CA SER A 518 -20.01 1.49 26.56
C SER A 518 -19.07 1.36 27.76
N GLY A 519 -17.86 0.83 27.56
CA GLY A 519 -16.92 0.49 28.64
C GLY A 519 -17.21 -0.87 29.32
N MET A 520 -18.12 -1.67 28.75
CA MET A 520 -18.46 -3.01 29.29
C MET A 520 -17.49 -4.10 28.84
N GLN A 521 -16.55 -3.77 27.97
CA GLN A 521 -15.49 -4.66 27.44
C GLN A 521 -16.07 -5.90 26.72
N MET A 522 -17.03 -5.69 25.81
CA MET A 522 -17.54 -6.78 24.97
C MET A 522 -16.38 -7.44 24.21
N ALA A 523 -16.38 -8.76 24.19
CA ALA A 523 -15.52 -9.54 23.31
C ALA A 523 -16.35 -10.16 22.17
N ALA A 524 -15.73 -10.30 21.00
CA ALA A 524 -16.27 -11.01 19.86
C ALA A 524 -15.29 -12.09 19.42
N ASP A 525 -15.77 -13.30 19.22
CA ASP A 525 -14.97 -14.44 18.76
C ASP A 525 -15.27 -14.72 17.29
N PHE A 526 -14.22 -14.67 16.47
CA PHE A 526 -14.26 -15.01 15.06
C PHE A 526 -13.62 -16.37 14.86
N GLU A 527 -14.43 -17.37 14.46
CA GLU A 527 -13.98 -18.78 14.37
C GLU A 527 -13.06 -19.00 13.18
N TYR A 528 -13.31 -18.31 12.06
CA TYR A 528 -12.47 -18.37 10.88
C TYR A 528 -12.63 -17.09 10.02
N PHE A 529 -11.73 -16.93 9.09
CA PHE A 529 -11.89 -15.97 7.99
C PHE A 529 -11.53 -16.62 6.67
N ARG A 530 -12.47 -16.64 5.73
CA ARG A 530 -12.25 -17.10 4.36
C ARG A 530 -12.06 -15.90 3.45
N TYR A 531 -11.09 -15.96 2.58
CA TYR A 531 -10.88 -15.01 1.50
C TYR A 531 -10.54 -15.80 0.24
N GLU A 532 -11.44 -15.80 -0.74
CA GLU A 532 -11.29 -16.56 -1.95
C GLU A 532 -11.40 -15.64 -3.15
N GLU A 533 -10.29 -15.54 -3.89
CA GLU A 533 -10.25 -14.77 -5.14
C GLU A 533 -10.97 -15.57 -6.23
N VAL A 534 -11.78 -14.87 -7.02
CA VAL A 534 -12.33 -15.42 -8.25
C VAL A 534 -11.27 -15.24 -9.34
N GLU A 535 -10.92 -16.30 -10.04
CA GLU A 535 -9.96 -16.24 -11.14
C GLU A 535 -10.47 -15.28 -12.21
N ASP A 536 -9.68 -14.23 -12.50
CA ASP A 536 -10.01 -13.26 -13.52
C ASP A 536 -9.82 -13.88 -14.92
N THR A 537 -10.87 -14.49 -15.44
CA THR A 537 -10.89 -15.10 -16.77
C THR A 537 -11.10 -14.08 -17.89
N ARG A 538 -11.31 -12.79 -17.57
CA ARG A 538 -11.76 -11.76 -18.52
C ARG A 538 -10.63 -11.02 -19.23
N ASN A 539 -9.36 -11.42 -19.02
CA ASN A 539 -8.19 -10.77 -19.62
C ASN A 539 -8.16 -9.23 -19.45
N HIS A 540 -8.73 -8.70 -18.36
CA HIS A 540 -8.81 -7.26 -18.09
C HIS A 540 -7.44 -6.58 -18.04
N TRP A 541 -6.40 -7.37 -17.76
CA TRP A 541 -5.04 -6.90 -17.49
C TRP A 541 -4.08 -7.35 -18.57
N THR A 542 -4.52 -7.25 -19.82
CA THR A 542 -3.62 -7.32 -20.97
C THR A 542 -2.80 -6.03 -21.09
N GLN A 543 -1.82 -5.99 -21.99
CA GLN A 543 -0.97 -4.84 -22.23
C GLN A 543 -1.78 -3.54 -22.43
N THR A 544 -2.95 -3.65 -23.02
CA THR A 544 -3.92 -2.55 -23.18
C THR A 544 -5.20 -2.94 -22.46
N ARG A 545 -5.74 -2.03 -21.66
CA ARG A 545 -7.05 -2.25 -21.06
C ARG A 545 -8.10 -2.39 -22.18
N HIS A 546 -8.76 -3.53 -22.24
CA HIS A 546 -9.91 -3.70 -23.12
C HIS A 546 -11.11 -2.96 -22.50
N TYR A 547 -11.08 -1.65 -22.59
CA TYR A 547 -12.36 -0.98 -22.61
C TYR A 547 -13.09 -1.46 -23.85
N ASN A 548 -14.40 -1.65 -23.77
CA ASN A 548 -15.24 -1.70 -24.95
C ASN A 548 -14.77 -0.63 -25.93
N GLU A 549 -13.81 -0.97 -26.78
CA GLU A 549 -13.18 -0.05 -27.74
C GLU A 549 -14.23 0.65 -28.59
N GLU A 550 -15.35 -0.02 -28.86
CA GLU A 550 -16.51 0.54 -29.56
C GLU A 550 -17.14 1.75 -28.87
N LYS A 551 -17.04 1.88 -27.53
CA LYS A 551 -17.59 3.04 -26.81
C LYS A 551 -16.56 4.14 -26.53
N SER A 552 -15.27 3.83 -26.51
CA SER A 552 -14.22 4.82 -26.20
C SER A 552 -13.74 5.59 -27.44
N THR A 553 -13.72 4.97 -28.62
CA THR A 553 -13.26 5.58 -29.87
C THR A 553 -14.19 6.70 -30.39
N GLY A 554 -15.46 6.73 -29.99
CA GLY A 554 -16.40 7.77 -30.37
C GLY A 554 -16.34 9.04 -29.53
N ARG A 555 -15.72 9.00 -28.33
CA ARG A 555 -15.77 10.11 -27.36
C ARG A 555 -14.47 10.87 -27.17
N SER A 556 -13.30 10.27 -27.42
CA SER A 556 -12.00 10.95 -27.26
C SER A 556 -11.75 12.05 -28.30
N LYS A 557 -12.44 12.02 -29.44
CA LYS A 557 -12.29 13.03 -30.50
C LYS A 557 -13.03 14.35 -30.22
N THR A 558 -13.96 14.38 -29.26
CA THR A 558 -14.75 15.57 -28.96
C THR A 558 -14.23 16.40 -27.78
N ALA A 559 -13.38 15.83 -26.93
CA ALA A 559 -12.85 16.54 -25.75
C ALA A 559 -11.61 17.41 -26.03
N LEU A 560 -10.89 17.15 -27.14
CA LEU A 560 -9.69 17.91 -27.52
C LEU A 560 -9.98 19.15 -28.40
N GLY A 561 -11.23 19.46 -28.66
CA GLY A 561 -11.63 20.47 -29.60
C GLY A 561 -12.10 21.83 -29.05
N LYS A 562 -12.04 22.08 -27.74
CA LYS A 562 -12.46 23.40 -27.18
C LYS A 562 -11.63 23.81 -25.95
N THR A 563 -10.38 24.13 -26.13
CA THR A 563 -9.72 25.17 -25.34
C THR A 563 -9.20 26.23 -26.30
N GLY A 564 -10.11 27.00 -26.84
CA GLY A 564 -9.85 28.23 -27.53
C GLY A 564 -10.24 29.39 -26.62
N THR A 565 -9.23 30.06 -26.14
CA THR A 565 -9.17 31.51 -25.82
C THR A 565 -10.47 32.22 -25.44
N SER A 566 -10.54 32.73 -24.24
CA SER A 566 -10.91 34.13 -24.02
C SER A 566 -10.59 34.61 -22.61
N LYS A 567 -9.67 35.56 -22.58
CA LYS A 567 -9.44 36.67 -21.65
C LYS A 567 -9.40 36.39 -20.17
#